data_3254e623729e07de316074aa5508f470
#
_entry.id   3254e623729e07de316074aa5508f470
#
_cell.length_a   1.000
_cell.length_b   1.000
_cell.length_c   1.000
_cell.angle_alpha   90.00
_cell.angle_beta   90.00
_cell.angle_gamma   90.00
#
_symmetry.space_group_name_H-M   'P 1'
#
loop_
_entity.id
_entity.type
_entity.pdbx_description
1 polymer ?
#
loop_
_entity_poly.entity_id
_entity_poly.type
_entity_poly.pdbx_seq_one_letter_code
_entity_poly.pdbx_strand_id
1 'polypeptide(L)'
;MAYSEVEEVKGEVGNFAIKVRKKARYVEEDKCIGCGQCAEKCPTSVPDEYNMGLGKRKAIYKYFPQGIPSVFTIDPLHCRTIQGKKCGICKKVCEAKAINFEQKDKVVDLNVGAIILATGYEIFDPSVIEPYGYKRIPNVITSIEFERLLSATGPTGGHLERPSDMAMRDEIKGLERRIAGLKVTIKIFEERYGKSTEEFYRQYKAGELGEEKDYKEWAKAHEIIPEVGKKLEELKAKEPTFHTAKSIAFIQCTGSRDLRFNFWCCTYGCMHSVKEAICAREHEPEMQSSIFYMDLRAHGKGFEEYCVRGAREYGIQLVRARVAEITKGEDSKPLVWYEDRVTKKVEKRPFDLVVLATASVPSKGIEKLSQMMGFKLDEAGFVKTDPASHMDPMDTTVKGIFVCGCAQGPMDIPDSVSQASGAASRAAEVIRQYG
;
A
#
# COMPACT_ATOMS: atom_id res chain seq x y z
N MET A 1 -15.86 16.49 0.77
CA MET A 1 -16.63 15.23 0.75
C MET A 1 -15.67 14.06 0.54
N ALA A 2 -15.47 13.23 1.53
CA ALA A 2 -14.66 12.04 1.38
C ALA A 2 -15.42 10.94 0.62
N TYR A 3 -14.68 10.01 -0.01
CA TYR A 3 -15.20 8.88 -0.78
C TYR A 3 -16.08 9.33 -1.96
N SER A 4 -15.60 10.32 -2.71
CA SER A 4 -16.34 10.97 -3.79
C SER A 4 -15.49 11.14 -5.04
N GLU A 5 -16.15 11.22 -6.20
CA GLU A 5 -15.52 11.44 -7.51
C GLU A 5 -16.20 12.60 -8.24
N VAL A 6 -15.40 13.42 -8.93
CA VAL A 6 -15.91 14.45 -9.83
C VAL A 6 -16.37 13.79 -11.13
N GLU A 7 -17.61 14.04 -11.54
CA GLU A 7 -18.20 13.46 -12.77
C GLU A 7 -18.29 14.48 -13.91
N GLU A 8 -18.53 15.73 -13.57
CA GLU A 8 -18.70 16.80 -14.56
C GLU A 8 -18.26 18.15 -13.99
N VAL A 9 -17.61 18.95 -14.80
CA VAL A 9 -17.30 20.37 -14.51
C VAL A 9 -17.72 21.20 -15.71
N LYS A 10 -18.51 22.24 -15.47
CA LYS A 10 -18.97 23.21 -16.49
C LYS A 10 -18.80 24.62 -15.95
N GLY A 11 -18.88 25.59 -16.87
CA GLY A 11 -18.78 27.02 -16.52
C GLY A 11 -17.38 27.57 -16.68
N GLU A 12 -17.15 28.70 -16.06
CA GLU A 12 -15.93 29.48 -16.20
C GLU A 12 -15.50 30.09 -14.86
N VAL A 13 -14.38 30.76 -14.83
CA VAL A 13 -13.86 31.47 -13.68
C VAL A 13 -14.93 32.30 -12.96
N GLY A 14 -15.05 32.14 -11.66
CA GLY A 14 -16.08 32.76 -10.82
C GLY A 14 -17.39 31.97 -10.73
N ASN A 15 -17.68 31.07 -11.67
CA ASN A 15 -18.95 30.33 -11.71
C ASN A 15 -18.81 28.91 -12.31
N PHE A 16 -18.09 28.03 -11.63
CA PHE A 16 -18.02 26.62 -12.00
C PHE A 16 -19.16 25.82 -11.38
N ALA A 17 -19.89 25.06 -12.21
CA ALA A 17 -20.88 24.07 -11.78
C ALA A 17 -20.25 22.67 -11.83
N ILE A 18 -20.19 21.99 -10.70
CA ILE A 18 -19.51 20.71 -10.53
C ILE A 18 -20.50 19.65 -10.06
N LYS A 19 -20.56 18.50 -10.75
CA LYS A 19 -21.25 17.32 -10.25
C LYS A 19 -20.27 16.37 -9.57
N VAL A 20 -20.58 16.03 -8.34
CA VAL A 20 -19.76 15.12 -7.51
C VAL A 20 -20.59 13.91 -7.13
N ARG A 21 -20.15 12.72 -7.51
CA ARG A 21 -20.74 11.48 -7.07
C ARG A 21 -20.12 11.08 -5.73
N LYS A 22 -20.90 11.14 -4.65
CA LYS A 22 -20.57 10.57 -3.35
C LYS A 22 -20.93 9.09 -3.38
N LYS A 23 -19.89 8.22 -3.32
CA LYS A 23 -20.07 6.77 -3.37
C LYS A 23 -20.71 6.24 -2.11
N ALA A 24 -21.53 5.19 -2.27
CA ALA A 24 -22.13 4.47 -1.14
C ALA A 24 -21.04 3.78 -0.30
N ARG A 25 -20.99 4.12 0.98
CA ARG A 25 -20.13 3.43 1.96
C ARG A 25 -20.77 2.16 2.51
N TYR A 26 -22.07 2.02 2.30
CA TYR A 26 -22.91 1.01 2.94
C TYR A 26 -22.89 1.07 4.47
N VAL A 27 -22.41 2.18 5.00
CA VAL A 27 -22.36 2.56 6.42
C VAL A 27 -22.82 4.01 6.53
N GLU A 28 -23.81 4.28 7.36
CA GLU A 28 -24.34 5.62 7.57
C GLU A 28 -23.37 6.43 8.44
N GLU A 29 -22.84 7.52 7.87
CA GLU A 29 -21.77 8.33 8.47
C GLU A 29 -22.18 8.98 9.79
N ASP A 30 -23.42 9.42 9.90
CA ASP A 30 -24.04 10.05 11.04
C ASP A 30 -24.32 9.10 12.22
N LYS A 31 -24.38 7.78 11.94
CA LYS A 31 -24.63 6.76 12.97
C LYS A 31 -23.36 6.02 13.39
N CYS A 32 -22.36 5.94 12.51
CA CYS A 32 -21.16 5.14 12.75
C CYS A 32 -20.24 5.82 13.78
N ILE A 33 -20.03 5.18 14.92
CA ILE A 33 -19.11 5.64 15.98
C ILE A 33 -17.67 5.13 15.81
N GLY A 34 -17.38 4.39 14.78
CA GLY A 34 -16.01 3.92 14.47
C GLY A 34 -15.47 2.82 15.40
N CYS A 35 -16.30 2.10 16.16
CA CYS A 35 -15.89 1.14 17.21
C CYS A 35 -15.13 -0.12 16.71
N GLY A 36 -15.27 -0.52 15.42
CA GLY A 36 -14.51 -1.63 14.84
C GLY A 36 -15.13 -3.01 14.97
N GLN A 37 -16.16 -3.25 15.77
CA GLN A 37 -16.78 -4.58 15.97
C GLN A 37 -17.20 -5.25 14.66
N CYS A 38 -17.71 -4.46 13.71
CA CYS A 38 -18.12 -4.94 12.39
C CYS A 38 -16.95 -5.50 11.56
N ALA A 39 -15.76 -4.90 11.65
CA ALA A 39 -14.56 -5.37 10.98
C ALA A 39 -14.00 -6.62 11.68
N GLU A 40 -13.94 -6.62 13.00
CA GLU A 40 -13.45 -7.77 13.78
C GLU A 40 -14.21 -9.05 13.43
N LYS A 41 -15.53 -9.00 13.35
CA LYS A 41 -16.39 -10.16 13.06
C LYS A 41 -16.56 -10.45 11.56
N CYS A 42 -16.00 -9.63 10.67
CA CYS A 42 -16.12 -9.86 9.22
C CYS A 42 -15.32 -11.11 8.79
N PRO A 43 -15.96 -12.10 8.13
CA PRO A 43 -15.29 -13.34 7.74
C PRO A 43 -14.40 -13.18 6.48
N THR A 44 -14.57 -12.08 5.72
CA THR A 44 -13.85 -11.85 4.47
C THR A 44 -12.61 -11.00 4.72
N SER A 45 -11.46 -11.51 4.31
CA SER A 45 -10.18 -10.79 4.32
C SER A 45 -9.64 -10.67 2.90
N VAL A 46 -9.09 -9.51 2.56
CA VAL A 46 -8.49 -9.17 1.26
C VAL A 46 -7.16 -8.47 1.49
N PRO A 47 -6.28 -8.36 0.49
CA PRO A 47 -5.07 -7.53 0.61
C PRO A 47 -5.44 -6.11 1.04
N ASP A 48 -4.60 -5.50 1.86
CA ASP A 48 -4.77 -4.13 2.33
C ASP A 48 -4.05 -3.17 1.39
N GLU A 49 -4.81 -2.43 0.60
CA GLU A 49 -4.26 -1.48 -0.37
C GLU A 49 -3.50 -0.34 0.30
N TYR A 50 -3.95 0.12 1.48
CA TYR A 50 -3.24 1.16 2.22
C TYR A 50 -1.86 0.69 2.72
N ASN A 51 -1.74 -0.58 3.08
CA ASN A 51 -0.48 -1.21 3.42
C ASN A 51 0.23 -1.85 2.20
N MET A 52 -0.06 -1.40 0.99
CA MET A 52 0.58 -1.86 -0.26
C MET A 52 0.47 -3.38 -0.49
N GLY A 53 -0.54 -4.02 0.10
CA GLY A 53 -0.73 -5.47 0.02
C GLY A 53 0.13 -6.29 0.98
N LEU A 54 1.00 -5.67 1.78
CA LEU A 54 1.83 -6.34 2.80
C LEU A 54 1.02 -6.97 3.94
N GLY A 55 -0.22 -6.56 4.11
CA GLY A 55 -1.15 -7.10 5.09
C GLY A 55 -2.51 -7.38 4.50
N LYS A 56 -3.47 -7.76 5.35
CA LYS A 56 -4.85 -8.01 4.96
C LYS A 56 -5.80 -7.11 5.74
N ARG A 57 -6.79 -6.54 5.05
CA ARG A 57 -7.93 -5.87 5.64
C ARG A 57 -9.21 -6.70 5.50
N LYS A 58 -10.23 -6.33 6.24
CA LYS A 58 -11.56 -6.91 6.10
C LYS A 58 -12.34 -6.28 4.95
N ALA A 59 -13.39 -6.95 4.47
CA ALA A 59 -14.31 -6.35 3.49
C ALA A 59 -15.12 -5.17 4.06
N ILE A 60 -15.20 -5.00 5.37
CA ILE A 60 -15.62 -3.78 6.04
C ILE A 60 -14.44 -3.21 6.81
N TYR A 61 -14.03 -1.99 6.51
CA TYR A 61 -12.74 -1.44 6.93
C TYR A 61 -12.78 0.08 7.04
N LYS A 62 -11.77 0.64 7.69
CA LYS A 62 -11.34 2.05 7.51
C LYS A 62 -10.14 2.04 6.57
N TYR A 63 -10.16 2.89 5.57
CA TYR A 63 -9.05 2.99 4.63
C TYR A 63 -7.75 3.42 5.34
N PHE A 64 -7.88 4.35 6.26
CA PHE A 64 -6.77 4.91 7.02
C PHE A 64 -7.22 5.15 8.48
N PRO A 65 -6.46 4.72 9.50
CA PRO A 65 -6.87 4.82 10.90
C PRO A 65 -7.23 6.23 11.36
N GLN A 66 -6.48 7.24 10.94
CA GLN A 66 -6.66 8.65 11.28
C GLN A 66 -7.52 9.43 10.26
N GLY A 67 -8.09 8.74 9.26
CA GLY A 67 -8.91 9.36 8.22
C GLY A 67 -10.18 10.01 8.74
N ILE A 68 -10.57 11.14 8.16
CA ILE A 68 -11.78 11.88 8.46
C ILE A 68 -12.74 11.79 7.28
N PRO A 69 -14.02 11.40 7.51
CA PRO A 69 -14.63 11.00 8.77
C PRO A 69 -14.13 9.62 9.24
N SER A 70 -14.04 9.44 10.59
CA SER A 70 -13.58 8.19 11.19
C SER A 70 -14.66 7.11 11.19
N VAL A 71 -15.18 6.78 10.00
CA VAL A 71 -16.26 5.81 9.79
C VAL A 71 -15.77 4.64 8.93
N PHE A 72 -16.43 3.50 9.08
CA PHE A 72 -16.16 2.33 8.27
C PHE A 72 -16.77 2.44 6.86
N THR A 73 -16.24 1.66 5.94
CA THR A 73 -16.74 1.52 4.57
C THR A 73 -16.79 0.04 4.23
N ILE A 74 -17.80 -0.40 3.50
CA ILE A 74 -17.87 -1.77 2.99
C ILE A 74 -17.37 -1.78 1.55
N ASP A 75 -16.43 -2.66 1.27
CA ASP A 75 -15.95 -2.94 -0.08
C ASP A 75 -16.98 -3.78 -0.85
N PRO A 76 -17.66 -3.21 -1.86
CA PRO A 76 -18.71 -3.91 -2.58
C PRO A 76 -18.20 -5.10 -3.40
N LEU A 77 -16.93 -5.08 -3.82
CA LEU A 77 -16.34 -6.15 -4.63
C LEU A 77 -16.07 -7.42 -3.82
N HIS A 78 -15.89 -7.29 -2.50
CA HIS A 78 -15.51 -8.40 -1.64
C HIS A 78 -16.52 -8.72 -0.53
N CYS A 79 -17.55 -7.87 -0.35
CA CYS A 79 -18.59 -8.12 0.64
C CYS A 79 -19.53 -9.24 0.21
N ARG A 80 -19.58 -10.32 0.98
CA ARG A 80 -20.43 -11.48 0.69
C ARG A 80 -21.91 -11.10 0.53
N THR A 81 -22.44 -10.21 1.37
CA THR A 81 -23.84 -9.78 1.29
C THR A 81 -24.14 -8.99 0.02
N ILE A 82 -23.27 -8.02 -0.33
CA ILE A 82 -23.44 -7.22 -1.56
C ILE A 82 -23.28 -8.09 -2.81
N GLN A 83 -22.42 -9.13 -2.73
CA GLN A 83 -22.25 -10.13 -3.79
C GLN A 83 -23.36 -11.20 -3.82
N GLY A 84 -24.49 -10.98 -3.14
CA GLY A 84 -25.64 -11.90 -3.14
C GLY A 84 -25.47 -13.16 -2.30
N LYS A 85 -24.40 -13.31 -1.54
CA LYS A 85 -24.15 -14.46 -0.67
C LYS A 85 -24.72 -14.22 0.73
N LYS A 86 -25.24 -15.28 1.37
CA LYS A 86 -25.77 -15.22 2.73
C LYS A 86 -24.70 -14.82 3.74
N CYS A 87 -24.85 -13.64 4.40
CA CYS A 87 -23.96 -13.14 5.43
C CYS A 87 -24.71 -12.16 6.36
N GLY A 88 -24.32 -10.86 6.44
CA GLY A 88 -24.99 -9.83 7.27
C GLY A 88 -24.46 -9.78 8.71
N ILE A 89 -23.32 -10.40 9.03
CA ILE A 89 -22.74 -10.44 10.39
C ILE A 89 -22.49 -9.02 10.91
N CYS A 90 -21.88 -8.14 10.09
CA CYS A 90 -21.58 -6.75 10.47
C CYS A 90 -22.86 -5.97 10.85
N LYS A 91 -23.99 -6.21 10.17
CA LYS A 91 -25.28 -5.59 10.51
C LYS A 91 -25.82 -6.09 11.86
N LYS A 92 -25.62 -7.37 12.18
CA LYS A 92 -26.08 -7.98 13.43
C LYS A 92 -25.30 -7.47 14.67
N VAL A 93 -23.99 -7.25 14.52
CA VAL A 93 -23.12 -6.82 15.63
C VAL A 93 -23.01 -5.31 15.77
N CYS A 94 -23.60 -4.53 14.86
CA CYS A 94 -23.56 -3.08 14.89
C CYS A 94 -24.62 -2.52 15.85
N GLU A 95 -24.23 -2.19 17.07
CA GLU A 95 -25.14 -1.58 18.07
C GLU A 95 -25.70 -0.24 17.60
N ALA A 96 -24.87 0.57 16.92
CA ALA A 96 -25.27 1.86 16.35
C ALA A 96 -26.21 1.74 15.13
N LYS A 97 -26.48 0.50 14.65
CA LYS A 97 -27.33 0.21 13.50
C LYS A 97 -26.96 1.00 12.23
N ALA A 98 -25.67 1.30 12.06
CA ALA A 98 -25.15 2.10 10.95
C ALA A 98 -25.04 1.34 9.61
N ILE A 99 -25.19 0.02 9.59
CA ILE A 99 -24.99 -0.77 8.36
C ILE A 99 -26.24 -0.75 7.48
N ASN A 100 -26.08 -0.25 6.25
CA ASN A 100 -27.15 -0.13 5.25
C ASN A 100 -26.67 -0.66 3.89
N PHE A 101 -26.96 -1.92 3.57
CA PHE A 101 -26.56 -2.54 2.30
C PHE A 101 -27.32 -2.01 1.08
N GLU A 102 -28.43 -1.25 1.29
CA GLU A 102 -29.24 -0.68 0.22
C GLU A 102 -28.82 0.76 -0.14
N GLN A 103 -27.80 1.29 0.55
CA GLN A 103 -27.30 2.63 0.28
C GLN A 103 -26.84 2.73 -1.18
N LYS A 104 -27.18 3.85 -1.83
CA LYS A 104 -26.83 4.15 -3.22
C LYS A 104 -25.92 5.37 -3.26
N ASP A 105 -25.17 5.49 -4.35
CA ASP A 105 -24.43 6.69 -4.68
C ASP A 105 -25.36 7.91 -4.73
N LYS A 106 -24.83 9.08 -4.33
CA LYS A 106 -25.55 10.36 -4.41
C LYS A 106 -24.78 11.31 -5.28
N VAL A 107 -25.46 11.93 -6.25
CA VAL A 107 -24.87 13.05 -6.98
C VAL A 107 -25.19 14.35 -6.24
N VAL A 108 -24.17 15.16 -6.07
CA VAL A 108 -24.23 16.47 -5.40
C VAL A 108 -23.77 17.52 -6.39
N ASP A 109 -24.59 18.53 -6.62
CA ASP A 109 -24.25 19.68 -7.43
C ASP A 109 -23.60 20.77 -6.54
N LEU A 110 -22.47 21.31 -6.99
CA LEU A 110 -21.73 22.37 -6.32
C LEU A 110 -21.51 23.53 -7.29
N ASN A 111 -21.67 24.75 -6.79
CA ASN A 111 -21.24 25.96 -7.48
C ASN A 111 -20.04 26.55 -6.75
N VAL A 112 -18.92 26.75 -7.46
CA VAL A 112 -17.68 27.26 -6.89
C VAL A 112 -17.06 28.34 -7.79
N GLY A 113 -16.38 29.30 -7.20
CA GLY A 113 -15.71 30.38 -7.95
C GLY A 113 -14.36 29.98 -8.53
N ALA A 114 -13.70 28.96 -7.94
CA ALA A 114 -12.37 28.49 -8.33
C ALA A 114 -12.19 27.01 -8.02
N ILE A 115 -11.23 26.38 -8.69
CA ILE A 115 -10.86 24.95 -8.49
C ILE A 115 -9.38 24.86 -8.21
N ILE A 116 -8.99 24.09 -7.19
CA ILE A 116 -7.59 23.78 -6.89
C ILE A 116 -7.36 22.26 -7.09
N LEU A 117 -6.44 21.93 -8.00
CA LEU A 117 -6.03 20.56 -8.28
C LEU A 117 -4.90 20.15 -7.32
N ALA A 118 -5.19 19.24 -6.40
CA ALA A 118 -4.25 18.71 -5.42
C ALA A 118 -4.31 17.17 -5.42
N THR A 119 -4.22 16.56 -6.61
CA THR A 119 -4.46 15.14 -6.85
C THR A 119 -3.28 14.25 -6.46
N GLY A 120 -2.15 14.84 -6.05
CA GLY A 120 -0.96 14.10 -5.67
C GLY A 120 -0.30 13.38 -6.84
N TYR A 121 0.28 12.20 -6.57
CA TYR A 121 1.01 11.38 -7.54
C TYR A 121 0.74 9.88 -7.32
N GLU A 122 1.17 9.08 -8.27
CA GLU A 122 1.26 7.62 -8.12
C GLU A 122 2.72 7.19 -8.05
N ILE A 123 2.94 5.99 -7.56
CA ILE A 123 4.25 5.37 -7.51
C ILE A 123 4.48 4.62 -8.82
N PHE A 124 5.65 4.81 -9.43
CA PHE A 124 6.07 4.01 -10.57
C PHE A 124 6.14 2.52 -10.17
N ASP A 125 5.54 1.63 -10.97
CA ASP A 125 5.63 0.18 -10.74
C ASP A 125 7.00 -0.35 -11.21
N PRO A 126 7.91 -0.70 -10.31
CA PRO A 126 9.23 -1.17 -10.68
C PRO A 126 9.26 -2.59 -11.23
N SER A 127 8.13 -3.30 -11.33
CA SER A 127 8.08 -4.63 -11.92
C SER A 127 8.48 -4.66 -13.39
N VAL A 128 8.38 -3.52 -14.08
CA VAL A 128 8.82 -3.36 -15.48
C VAL A 128 10.36 -3.29 -15.61
N ILE A 129 11.08 -3.10 -14.50
CA ILE A 129 12.55 -3.18 -14.44
C ILE A 129 12.92 -4.59 -13.98
N GLU A 130 12.82 -5.54 -14.91
CA GLU A 130 13.07 -6.97 -14.63
C GLU A 130 14.37 -7.23 -13.84
N PRO A 131 15.54 -6.60 -14.15
CA PRO A 131 16.76 -6.83 -13.39
C PRO A 131 16.66 -6.53 -11.91
N TYR A 132 15.72 -5.69 -11.47
CA TYR A 132 15.60 -5.35 -10.04
C TYR A 132 14.80 -6.37 -9.22
N GLY A 133 14.14 -7.33 -9.86
CA GLY A 133 13.54 -8.48 -9.19
C GLY A 133 12.31 -8.18 -8.33
N TYR A 134 11.73 -6.98 -8.39
CA TYR A 134 10.51 -6.64 -7.67
C TYR A 134 9.37 -7.62 -7.98
N LYS A 135 8.60 -8.04 -6.98
CA LYS A 135 7.57 -9.11 -7.03
C LYS A 135 8.10 -10.52 -7.37
N ARG A 136 9.38 -10.68 -7.75
CA ARG A 136 10.01 -11.99 -7.97
C ARG A 136 10.89 -12.42 -6.80
N ILE A 137 11.52 -11.47 -6.13
CA ILE A 137 12.35 -11.68 -4.94
C ILE A 137 11.58 -11.09 -3.76
N PRO A 138 11.11 -11.89 -2.79
CA PRO A 138 10.17 -11.43 -1.75
C PRO A 138 10.64 -10.24 -0.92
N ASN A 139 11.96 -10.09 -0.73
CA ASN A 139 12.56 -9.05 0.10
C ASN A 139 13.08 -7.86 -0.73
N VAL A 140 12.61 -7.70 -1.97
CA VAL A 140 12.75 -6.49 -2.78
C VAL A 140 11.42 -5.75 -2.78
N ILE A 141 11.38 -4.59 -2.13
CA ILE A 141 10.18 -3.79 -1.89
C ILE A 141 10.39 -2.34 -2.34
N THR A 142 9.32 -1.59 -2.47
CA THR A 142 9.37 -0.15 -2.74
C THR A 142 9.56 0.65 -1.44
N SER A 143 9.98 1.91 -1.55
CA SER A 143 10.10 2.80 -0.40
C SER A 143 8.79 2.99 0.36
N ILE A 144 7.65 3.06 -0.32
CA ILE A 144 6.36 3.16 0.36
C ILE A 144 5.97 1.87 1.10
N GLU A 145 6.31 0.69 0.56
CA GLU A 145 6.14 -0.57 1.29
C GLU A 145 7.03 -0.61 2.53
N PHE A 146 8.26 -0.11 2.42
CA PHE A 146 9.17 -0.01 3.55
C PHE A 146 8.68 1.00 4.61
N GLU A 147 8.18 2.15 4.20
CA GLU A 147 7.54 3.12 5.10
C GLU A 147 6.36 2.48 5.86
N ARG A 148 5.58 1.61 5.21
CA ARG A 148 4.49 0.89 5.89
C ARG A 148 5.00 -0.12 6.91
N LEU A 149 6.16 -0.75 6.70
CA LEU A 149 6.79 -1.60 7.71
C LEU A 149 7.31 -0.81 8.91
N LEU A 150 7.85 0.39 8.69
CA LEU A 150 8.32 1.29 9.76
C LEU A 150 7.17 1.89 10.59
N SER A 151 5.96 1.94 10.05
CA SER A 151 4.84 2.60 10.69
C SER A 151 4.23 1.75 11.81
N ALA A 152 3.97 2.35 12.98
CA ALA A 152 3.24 1.72 14.07
C ALA A 152 1.81 1.28 13.68
N THR A 153 1.22 1.89 12.64
CA THR A 153 -0.08 1.49 12.07
C THR A 153 0.05 0.54 10.89
N GLY A 154 1.26 0.13 10.57
CA GLY A 154 1.56 -0.80 9.49
C GLY A 154 1.28 -2.27 9.86
N PRO A 155 1.52 -3.19 8.92
CA PRO A 155 1.15 -4.59 9.07
C PRO A 155 1.95 -5.32 10.16
N THR A 156 3.11 -4.80 10.54
CA THR A 156 4.04 -5.36 11.54
C THR A 156 4.05 -4.57 12.85
N GLY A 157 3.25 -3.48 12.94
CA GLY A 157 3.26 -2.60 14.12
C GLY A 157 4.57 -1.83 14.30
N GLY A 158 5.33 -1.60 13.20
CA GLY A 158 6.61 -0.90 13.20
C GLY A 158 7.85 -1.80 13.37
N HIS A 159 7.67 -3.12 13.46
CA HIS A 159 8.79 -4.06 13.46
C HIS A 159 9.29 -4.33 12.04
N LEU A 160 10.59 -4.25 11.82
CA LEU A 160 11.22 -4.44 10.50
C LEU A 160 11.33 -5.92 10.14
N GLU A 161 10.21 -6.54 9.84
CA GLU A 161 10.16 -7.92 9.38
C GLU A 161 10.36 -8.00 7.87
N ARG A 162 11.03 -9.07 7.42
CA ARG A 162 11.16 -9.33 5.98
C ARG A 162 9.83 -9.84 5.40
N PRO A 163 9.40 -9.38 4.21
CA PRO A 163 8.19 -9.90 3.57
C PRO A 163 8.16 -11.43 3.42
N SER A 164 9.33 -12.08 3.20
CA SER A 164 9.43 -13.55 3.17
C SER A 164 9.00 -14.19 4.50
N ASP A 165 9.34 -13.58 5.62
CA ASP A 165 9.06 -14.11 6.97
C ASP A 165 7.60 -13.85 7.35
N MET A 166 7.05 -12.70 6.96
CA MET A 166 5.62 -12.38 7.06
C MET A 166 4.76 -13.40 6.31
N ALA A 167 5.15 -13.73 5.07
CA ALA A 167 4.44 -14.71 4.24
C ALA A 167 4.47 -16.11 4.87
N MET A 168 5.62 -16.54 5.42
CA MET A 168 5.77 -17.82 6.10
C MET A 168 4.88 -17.88 7.35
N ARG A 169 4.85 -16.82 8.16
CA ARG A 169 3.99 -16.73 9.35
C ARG A 169 2.50 -16.83 8.99
N ASP A 170 2.08 -16.16 7.92
CA ASP A 170 0.70 -16.23 7.43
C ASP A 170 0.34 -17.65 6.98
N GLU A 171 1.28 -18.38 6.34
CA GLU A 171 1.10 -19.77 5.93
C GLU A 171 0.98 -20.70 7.15
N ILE A 172 1.86 -20.58 8.14
CA ILE A 172 1.81 -21.30 9.41
C ILE A 172 0.44 -21.13 10.07
N LYS A 173 0.01 -19.88 10.30
CA LYS A 173 -1.31 -19.58 10.88
C LYS A 173 -2.46 -20.10 10.02
N GLY A 174 -2.31 -20.16 8.71
CA GLY A 174 -3.29 -20.75 7.79
C GLY A 174 -3.43 -22.26 7.98
N LEU A 175 -2.32 -22.98 8.08
CA LEU A 175 -2.28 -24.42 8.32
C LEU A 175 -2.81 -24.79 9.70
N GLU A 176 -2.45 -24.05 10.75
CA GLU A 176 -2.98 -24.25 12.11
C GLU A 176 -4.50 -24.13 12.14
N ARG A 177 -5.06 -23.08 11.53
CA ARG A 177 -6.52 -22.90 11.41
C ARG A 177 -7.17 -24.05 10.63
N ARG A 178 -6.53 -24.53 9.56
CA ARG A 178 -7.03 -25.65 8.76
C ARG A 178 -7.08 -26.94 9.59
N ILE A 179 -6.02 -27.26 10.33
CA ILE A 179 -5.97 -28.43 11.23
C ILE A 179 -7.05 -28.31 12.32
N ALA A 180 -7.18 -27.14 12.95
CA ALA A 180 -8.19 -26.91 13.97
C ALA A 180 -9.62 -27.14 13.41
N GLY A 181 -9.90 -26.64 12.22
CA GLY A 181 -11.19 -26.85 11.53
C GLY A 181 -11.46 -28.34 11.24
N LEU A 182 -10.47 -29.07 10.72
CA LEU A 182 -10.58 -30.52 10.45
C LEU A 182 -10.79 -31.31 11.73
N LYS A 183 -10.09 -30.99 12.82
CA LYS A 183 -10.30 -31.64 14.13
C LYS A 183 -11.71 -31.41 14.68
N VAL A 184 -12.28 -30.21 14.50
CA VAL A 184 -13.68 -29.92 14.86
C VAL A 184 -14.65 -30.78 14.03
N THR A 185 -14.41 -30.89 12.72
CA THR A 185 -15.21 -31.74 11.83
C THR A 185 -15.17 -33.21 12.27
N ILE A 186 -13.98 -33.73 12.56
CA ILE A 186 -13.82 -35.10 13.09
C ILE A 186 -14.62 -35.30 14.38
N LYS A 187 -14.46 -34.39 15.34
CA LYS A 187 -15.18 -34.47 16.62
C LYS A 187 -16.70 -34.47 16.45
N ILE A 188 -17.23 -33.69 15.53
CA ILE A 188 -18.68 -33.70 15.21
C ILE A 188 -19.12 -35.09 14.70
N PHE A 189 -18.32 -35.73 13.85
CA PHE A 189 -18.64 -37.07 13.36
C PHE A 189 -18.49 -38.15 14.43
N GLU A 190 -17.45 -38.10 15.27
CA GLU A 190 -17.28 -39.02 16.43
C GLU A 190 -18.49 -38.93 17.37
N GLU A 191 -18.95 -37.71 17.69
CA GLU A 191 -20.13 -37.52 18.54
C GLU A 191 -21.42 -37.98 17.84
N ARG A 192 -21.56 -37.78 16.53
CA ARG A 192 -22.75 -38.15 15.75
C ARG A 192 -22.89 -39.66 15.60
N TYR A 193 -21.79 -40.36 15.37
CA TYR A 193 -21.78 -41.79 15.06
C TYR A 193 -21.35 -42.68 16.22
N GLY A 194 -20.93 -42.09 17.33
CA GLY A 194 -20.52 -42.83 18.58
C GLY A 194 -19.29 -43.72 18.39
N LYS A 195 -18.40 -43.40 17.46
CA LYS A 195 -17.21 -44.18 17.12
C LYS A 195 -15.97 -43.27 17.14
N SER A 196 -14.80 -43.86 17.49
CA SER A 196 -13.54 -43.16 17.30
C SER A 196 -13.18 -43.09 15.81
N THR A 197 -12.37 -42.09 15.44
CA THR A 197 -11.92 -41.90 14.05
C THR A 197 -11.08 -43.10 13.57
N GLU A 198 -10.26 -43.70 14.43
CA GLU A 198 -9.44 -44.88 14.11
C GLU A 198 -10.31 -46.07 13.77
N GLU A 199 -11.34 -46.35 14.59
CA GLU A 199 -12.30 -47.43 14.35
C GLU A 199 -13.11 -47.20 13.08
N PHE A 200 -13.64 -45.98 12.91
CA PHE A 200 -14.35 -45.59 11.69
C PHE A 200 -13.48 -45.78 10.45
N TYR A 201 -12.26 -45.26 10.45
CA TYR A 201 -11.38 -45.29 9.29
C TYR A 201 -10.96 -46.71 8.89
N ARG A 202 -10.73 -47.60 9.87
CA ARG A 202 -10.48 -49.01 9.62
C ARG A 202 -11.66 -49.68 8.91
N GLN A 203 -12.90 -49.49 9.39
CA GLN A 203 -14.12 -50.04 8.79
C GLN A 203 -14.38 -49.43 7.40
N TYR A 204 -14.14 -48.14 7.23
CA TYR A 204 -14.29 -47.45 5.94
C TYR A 204 -13.31 -48.02 4.90
N LYS A 205 -12.05 -48.24 5.24
CA LYS A 205 -11.05 -48.83 4.33
C LYS A 205 -11.33 -50.31 4.04
N ALA A 206 -11.93 -51.06 4.96
CA ALA A 206 -12.37 -52.42 4.72
C ALA A 206 -13.62 -52.54 3.84
N GLY A 207 -14.27 -51.42 3.49
CA GLY A 207 -15.49 -51.44 2.72
C GLY A 207 -16.73 -51.89 3.50
N GLU A 208 -16.64 -51.91 4.84
CA GLU A 208 -17.75 -52.34 5.73
C GLU A 208 -18.81 -51.22 5.91
N LEU A 209 -18.49 -49.99 5.50
CA LEU A 209 -19.37 -48.84 5.61
C LEU A 209 -19.85 -48.39 4.21
N GLY A 210 -21.05 -47.85 4.14
CA GLY A 210 -21.62 -47.33 2.92
C GLY A 210 -20.94 -46.06 2.37
N GLU A 211 -21.36 -45.61 1.20
CA GLU A 211 -20.82 -44.42 0.52
C GLU A 211 -21.48 -43.10 0.95
N GLU A 212 -21.81 -42.94 2.20
CA GLU A 212 -22.46 -41.72 2.69
C GLU A 212 -21.53 -40.51 2.58
N LYS A 213 -22.11 -39.34 2.35
CA LYS A 213 -21.35 -38.10 2.21
C LYS A 213 -20.54 -37.77 3.44
N ASP A 214 -21.10 -37.99 4.63
CA ASP A 214 -20.44 -37.75 5.92
C ASP A 214 -19.21 -38.65 6.11
N TYR A 215 -19.28 -39.94 5.69
CA TYR A 215 -18.16 -40.88 5.78
C TYR A 215 -17.01 -40.46 4.84
N LYS A 216 -17.32 -40.02 3.63
CA LYS A 216 -16.32 -39.49 2.69
C LYS A 216 -15.63 -38.23 3.24
N GLU A 217 -16.41 -37.35 3.88
CA GLU A 217 -15.88 -36.11 4.49
C GLU A 217 -15.03 -36.42 5.72
N TRP A 218 -15.45 -37.35 6.57
CA TRP A 218 -14.70 -37.81 7.76
C TRP A 218 -13.39 -38.46 7.38
N ALA A 219 -13.41 -39.44 6.45
CA ALA A 219 -12.20 -40.11 5.97
C ALA A 219 -11.20 -39.10 5.35
N LYS A 220 -11.69 -38.20 4.54
CA LYS A 220 -10.86 -37.12 3.95
C LYS A 220 -10.25 -36.21 5.01
N ALA A 221 -11.00 -35.85 6.06
CA ALA A 221 -10.47 -35.03 7.15
C ALA A 221 -9.35 -35.78 7.90
N HIS A 222 -9.51 -37.05 8.15
CA HIS A 222 -8.51 -37.93 8.80
C HIS A 222 -7.22 -38.06 7.95
N GLU A 223 -7.35 -38.25 6.64
CA GLU A 223 -6.21 -38.35 5.71
C GLU A 223 -5.41 -37.04 5.56
N ILE A 224 -6.09 -35.89 5.56
CA ILE A 224 -5.47 -34.58 5.34
C ILE A 224 -4.67 -34.10 6.56
N ILE A 225 -5.12 -34.40 7.79
CA ILE A 225 -4.48 -33.86 9.00
C ILE A 225 -2.99 -34.22 9.09
N PRO A 226 -2.55 -35.49 8.89
CA PRO A 226 -1.13 -35.85 8.93
C PRO A 226 -0.29 -35.13 7.88
N GLU A 227 -0.83 -35.00 6.63
CA GLU A 227 -0.16 -34.31 5.54
C GLU A 227 0.06 -32.82 5.85
N VAL A 228 -1.01 -32.14 6.28
CA VAL A 228 -0.95 -30.73 6.67
C VAL A 228 -0.10 -30.53 7.91
N GLY A 229 -0.14 -31.47 8.87
CA GLY A 229 0.69 -31.48 10.08
C GLY A 229 2.18 -31.56 9.75
N LYS A 230 2.58 -32.46 8.87
CA LYS A 230 3.98 -32.57 8.42
C LYS A 230 4.47 -31.27 7.78
N LYS A 231 3.66 -30.68 6.89
CA LYS A 231 4.00 -29.39 6.28
C LYS A 231 4.11 -28.28 7.32
N LEU A 232 3.23 -28.26 8.32
CA LEU A 232 3.28 -27.29 9.42
C LEU A 232 4.56 -27.43 10.24
N GLU A 233 4.96 -28.65 10.57
CA GLU A 233 6.21 -28.93 11.30
C GLU A 233 7.44 -28.53 10.49
N GLU A 234 7.48 -28.82 9.18
CA GLU A 234 8.55 -28.40 8.29
C GLU A 234 8.70 -26.87 8.22
N LEU A 235 7.58 -26.14 8.18
CA LEU A 235 7.59 -24.67 8.18
C LEU A 235 7.99 -24.12 9.56
N LYS A 236 7.48 -24.71 10.65
CA LYS A 236 7.88 -24.32 12.02
C LYS A 236 9.35 -24.59 12.30
N ALA A 237 9.91 -25.65 11.77
CA ALA A 237 11.34 -25.94 11.88
C ALA A 237 12.21 -24.93 11.10
N LYS A 238 11.65 -24.31 10.07
CA LYS A 238 12.26 -23.22 9.29
C LYS A 238 11.84 -21.85 9.80
N GLU A 239 10.91 -21.79 10.78
CA GLU A 239 10.51 -20.54 11.39
C GLU A 239 11.77 -19.92 11.99
N PRO A 240 12.37 -18.90 11.34
CA PRO A 240 13.49 -18.23 11.91
C PRO A 240 12.99 -17.67 13.24
N THR A 241 13.78 -17.76 14.26
CA THR A 241 13.65 -16.86 15.40
C THR A 241 13.56 -15.47 14.78
N PHE A 242 12.38 -14.87 14.78
CA PHE A 242 12.04 -13.60 14.12
C PHE A 242 13.28 -12.74 13.87
N HIS A 243 13.83 -12.82 12.65
CA HIS A 243 14.98 -12.01 12.31
C HIS A 243 14.44 -10.65 11.88
N THR A 244 14.50 -9.70 12.77
CA THR A 244 14.52 -8.30 12.41
C THR A 244 15.56 -8.14 11.31
N ALA A 245 15.21 -7.51 10.20
CA ALA A 245 16.17 -7.21 9.16
C ALA A 245 17.35 -6.45 9.78
N LYS A 246 18.58 -6.85 9.49
CA LYS A 246 19.80 -6.23 10.01
C LYS A 246 20.56 -5.44 8.95
N SER A 247 20.23 -5.64 7.68
CA SER A 247 20.89 -4.98 6.56
C SER A 247 19.89 -4.57 5.48
N ILE A 248 19.96 -3.30 5.05
CA ILE A 248 19.05 -2.73 4.04
C ILE A 248 19.86 -2.02 2.96
N ALA A 249 19.51 -2.26 1.70
CA ALA A 249 20.00 -1.49 0.56
C ALA A 249 18.89 -0.60 0.00
N PHE A 250 19.10 0.69 -0.08
CA PHE A 250 18.22 1.64 -0.77
C PHE A 250 18.76 1.89 -2.18
N ILE A 251 17.95 1.62 -3.19
CA ILE A 251 18.32 1.79 -4.61
C ILE A 251 17.65 3.05 -5.13
N GLN A 252 18.45 4.10 -5.33
CA GLN A 252 17.95 5.40 -5.79
C GLN A 252 17.60 5.42 -7.27
N CYS A 253 16.74 6.33 -7.65
CA CYS A 253 16.33 6.60 -9.03
C CYS A 253 15.71 5.38 -9.75
N THR A 254 15.00 4.52 -9.03
CA THR A 254 14.28 3.40 -9.65
C THR A 254 13.15 3.92 -10.54
N GLY A 255 13.33 3.82 -11.86
CA GLY A 255 12.39 4.32 -12.85
C GLY A 255 12.38 5.84 -13.05
N SER A 256 13.26 6.61 -12.39
CA SER A 256 13.43 8.04 -12.62
C SER A 256 14.82 8.35 -13.21
N ARG A 257 14.96 9.49 -13.90
CA ARG A 257 16.21 9.91 -14.57
C ARG A 257 16.70 8.85 -15.56
N ASP A 258 15.78 8.20 -16.22
CA ASP A 258 16.02 7.15 -17.21
C ASP A 258 15.05 7.34 -18.40
N LEU A 259 15.60 7.60 -19.58
CA LEU A 259 14.81 7.86 -20.80
C LEU A 259 13.94 6.66 -21.24
N ARG A 260 14.21 5.47 -20.72
CA ARG A 260 13.40 4.28 -21.00
C ARG A 260 12.08 4.28 -20.21
N PHE A 261 12.01 5.03 -19.11
CA PHE A 261 10.88 5.09 -18.19
C PHE A 261 10.45 6.53 -17.94
N ASN A 262 11.06 7.21 -16.96
CA ASN A 262 10.75 8.60 -16.64
C ASN A 262 12.05 9.43 -16.65
N PHE A 263 12.11 10.44 -17.53
CA PHE A 263 13.29 11.27 -17.70
C PHE A 263 13.53 12.25 -16.55
N TRP A 264 12.50 12.54 -15.76
CA TRP A 264 12.57 13.49 -14.64
C TRP A 264 13.12 12.86 -13.35
N CYS A 265 13.52 13.74 -12.41
CA CYS A 265 13.90 13.38 -11.05
C CYS A 265 12.66 13.32 -10.15
N CYS A 266 12.62 12.37 -9.23
CA CYS A 266 11.59 12.31 -8.17
C CYS A 266 11.76 13.38 -7.08
N THR A 267 12.80 14.22 -7.15
CA THR A 267 13.10 15.38 -6.29
C THR A 267 13.36 15.04 -4.82
N TYR A 268 12.44 14.38 -4.15
CA TYR A 268 12.48 14.08 -2.71
C TYR A 268 13.07 12.69 -2.35
N GLY A 269 13.19 11.75 -3.31
CA GLY A 269 13.53 10.35 -3.01
C GLY A 269 14.87 10.16 -2.31
N CYS A 270 15.86 11.04 -2.56
CA CYS A 270 17.15 10.98 -1.86
C CYS A 270 16.98 11.27 -0.36
N MET A 271 16.24 12.31 0.00
CA MET A 271 15.98 12.69 1.38
C MET A 271 15.07 11.68 2.07
N HIS A 272 14.08 11.14 1.35
CA HIS A 272 13.19 10.09 1.84
C HIS A 272 14.01 8.86 2.27
N SER A 273 14.90 8.36 1.42
CA SER A 273 15.73 7.20 1.75
C SER A 273 16.70 7.46 2.91
N VAL A 274 17.27 8.65 3.01
CA VAL A 274 18.11 9.01 4.18
C VAL A 274 17.28 9.01 5.45
N LYS A 275 16.06 9.58 5.42
CA LYS A 275 15.14 9.57 6.57
C LYS A 275 14.74 8.16 6.96
N GLU A 276 14.33 7.33 5.98
CA GLU A 276 13.96 5.94 6.23
C GLU A 276 15.12 5.13 6.84
N ALA A 277 16.35 5.33 6.36
CA ALA A 277 17.53 4.68 6.89
C ALA A 277 17.83 5.11 8.34
N ILE A 278 17.64 6.38 8.67
CA ILE A 278 17.75 6.89 10.05
C ILE A 278 16.67 6.26 10.93
N CYS A 279 15.40 6.30 10.51
CA CYS A 279 14.30 5.71 11.27
C CYS A 279 14.49 4.20 11.48
N ALA A 280 14.97 3.47 10.47
CA ALA A 280 15.30 2.06 10.60
C ALA A 280 16.36 1.81 11.67
N ARG A 281 17.39 2.67 11.75
CA ARG A 281 18.44 2.58 12.76
C ARG A 281 17.94 2.96 14.17
N GLU A 282 16.99 3.88 14.27
CA GLU A 282 16.33 4.24 15.53
C GLU A 282 15.44 3.11 16.06
N HIS A 283 14.75 2.38 15.16
CA HIS A 283 13.96 1.20 15.53
C HIS A 283 14.85 0.00 15.90
N GLU A 284 15.93 -0.20 15.15
CA GLU A 284 16.86 -1.33 15.30
C GLU A 284 18.30 -0.82 15.36
N PRO A 285 18.87 -0.70 16.57
CA PRO A 285 20.19 -0.11 16.77
C PRO A 285 21.35 -0.84 16.04
N GLU A 286 21.18 -2.10 15.65
CA GLU A 286 22.17 -2.86 14.88
C GLU A 286 21.99 -2.77 13.37
N MET A 287 20.96 -2.05 12.89
CA MET A 287 20.65 -1.93 11.48
C MET A 287 21.79 -1.30 10.69
N GLN A 288 22.17 -1.93 9.59
CA GLN A 288 23.13 -1.43 8.62
C GLN A 288 22.42 -1.02 7.34
N SER A 289 22.44 0.25 7.03
CA SER A 289 21.83 0.81 5.82
C SER A 289 22.87 1.24 4.82
N SER A 290 22.68 0.87 3.55
CA SER A 290 23.48 1.30 2.40
C SER A 290 22.59 1.98 1.37
N ILE A 291 22.95 3.20 0.94
CA ILE A 291 22.22 3.95 -0.10
C ILE A 291 23.05 3.95 -1.38
N PHE A 292 22.54 3.28 -2.42
CA PHE A 292 23.15 3.23 -3.75
C PHE A 292 22.60 4.39 -4.60
N TYR A 293 23.46 5.29 -5.04
CA TYR A 293 23.03 6.53 -5.70
C TYR A 293 23.98 6.94 -6.83
N MET A 294 23.45 7.69 -7.81
CA MET A 294 24.26 8.35 -8.84
C MET A 294 24.82 9.68 -8.33
N ASP A 295 23.94 10.51 -7.76
CA ASP A 295 24.20 11.74 -7.02
C ASP A 295 23.06 11.94 -6.00
N LEU A 296 23.38 12.40 -4.80
CA LEU A 296 22.40 12.77 -3.78
C LEU A 296 21.92 14.20 -4.03
N ARG A 297 20.59 14.35 -4.07
CA ARG A 297 19.95 15.65 -4.24
C ARG A 297 19.33 16.10 -2.93
N ALA A 298 20.09 16.87 -2.19
CA ALA A 298 19.73 17.43 -0.89
C ALA A 298 19.69 18.96 -0.97
N HIS A 299 18.83 19.49 -1.87
CA HIS A 299 18.82 20.89 -2.24
C HIS A 299 18.04 21.82 -1.29
N GLY A 300 17.29 21.29 -0.32
CA GLY A 300 16.59 22.07 0.68
C GLY A 300 17.49 22.57 1.80
N LYS A 301 17.08 23.65 2.49
CA LYS A 301 17.81 24.18 3.66
C LYS A 301 17.94 23.14 4.76
N GLY A 302 19.18 22.82 5.15
CA GLY A 302 19.50 21.82 6.18
C GLY A 302 19.49 20.37 5.68
N PHE A 303 19.22 20.11 4.39
CA PHE A 303 19.12 18.76 3.87
C PHE A 303 20.50 18.11 3.66
N GLU A 304 21.51 18.89 3.26
CA GLU A 304 22.89 18.41 3.18
C GLU A 304 23.41 18.01 4.56
N GLU A 305 23.20 18.85 5.57
CA GLU A 305 23.58 18.59 6.96
C GLU A 305 22.87 17.35 7.50
N TYR A 306 21.61 17.13 7.11
CA TYR A 306 20.85 15.93 7.47
C TYR A 306 21.46 14.66 6.85
N CYS A 307 21.88 14.71 5.59
CA CYS A 307 22.58 13.60 4.93
C CYS A 307 23.92 13.31 5.61
N VAL A 308 24.72 14.35 5.93
CA VAL A 308 26.00 14.23 6.61
C VAL A 308 25.81 13.62 8.00
N ARG A 309 24.78 14.04 8.75
CA ARG A 309 24.43 13.48 10.05
C ARG A 309 24.04 12.00 9.92
N GLY A 310 23.22 11.65 8.94
CA GLY A 310 22.85 10.26 8.67
C GLY A 310 24.05 9.34 8.47
N ALA A 311 25.04 9.81 7.69
CA ALA A 311 26.26 9.06 7.47
C ALA A 311 27.14 8.97 8.73
N ARG A 312 27.32 10.07 9.50
CA ARG A 312 28.25 10.13 10.62
C ARG A 312 27.71 9.54 11.92
N GLU A 313 26.47 9.85 12.27
CA GLU A 313 25.87 9.47 13.55
C GLU A 313 25.11 8.13 13.46
N TYR A 314 24.48 7.86 12.31
CA TYR A 314 23.68 6.65 12.10
C TYR A 314 24.38 5.57 11.27
N GLY A 315 25.63 5.85 10.81
CA GLY A 315 26.45 4.88 10.10
C GLY A 315 25.91 4.49 8.71
N ILE A 316 25.09 5.34 8.08
CA ILE A 316 24.55 5.08 6.74
C ILE A 316 25.72 5.07 5.73
N GLN A 317 25.86 3.98 4.99
CA GLN A 317 26.86 3.83 3.96
C GLN A 317 26.37 4.45 2.65
N LEU A 318 27.00 5.50 2.19
CA LEU A 318 26.70 6.17 0.93
C LEU A 318 27.56 5.55 -0.18
N VAL A 319 26.95 4.73 -1.05
CA VAL A 319 27.63 4.00 -2.12
C VAL A 319 27.33 4.66 -3.46
N ARG A 320 28.30 5.38 -4.02
CA ARG A 320 28.15 6.04 -5.33
C ARG A 320 28.29 5.03 -6.46
N ALA A 321 27.19 4.37 -6.78
CA ALA A 321 27.13 3.34 -7.81
C ALA A 321 25.73 3.31 -8.45
N ARG A 322 25.64 2.74 -9.65
CA ARG A 322 24.37 2.33 -10.23
C ARG A 322 24.25 0.81 -10.10
N VAL A 323 23.17 0.34 -9.49
CA VAL A 323 22.88 -1.08 -9.38
C VAL A 323 22.54 -1.61 -10.76
N ALA A 324 23.17 -2.70 -11.15
CA ALA A 324 22.96 -3.37 -12.43
C ALA A 324 21.77 -4.33 -12.34
N GLU A 325 21.79 -5.21 -11.35
CA GLU A 325 20.73 -6.18 -11.11
C GLU A 325 20.65 -6.59 -9.63
N ILE A 326 19.55 -7.23 -9.28
CA ILE A 326 19.31 -7.85 -7.97
C ILE A 326 18.92 -9.30 -8.24
N THR A 327 19.69 -10.23 -7.66
CA THR A 327 19.45 -11.67 -7.80
C THR A 327 19.05 -12.28 -6.47
N LYS A 328 18.43 -13.45 -6.50
CA LYS A 328 18.10 -14.19 -5.28
C LYS A 328 19.37 -14.86 -4.74
N GLY A 329 19.76 -14.51 -3.51
CA GLY A 329 20.81 -15.19 -2.76
C GLY A 329 20.26 -16.27 -1.81
N GLU A 330 21.10 -16.70 -0.89
CA GLU A 330 20.74 -17.67 0.17
C GLU A 330 19.76 -17.02 1.18
N ASP A 331 18.99 -17.84 1.88
CA ASP A 331 18.01 -17.43 2.90
C ASP A 331 17.05 -16.33 2.47
N SER A 332 16.67 -16.36 1.18
CA SER A 332 15.84 -15.30 0.56
C SER A 332 16.44 -13.89 0.61
N LYS A 333 17.72 -13.74 0.88
CA LYS A 333 18.42 -12.46 0.85
C LYS A 333 18.62 -12.00 -0.59
N PRO A 334 18.17 -10.78 -0.94
CA PRO A 334 18.54 -10.17 -2.22
C PRO A 334 20.06 -9.95 -2.30
N LEU A 335 20.64 -10.25 -3.46
CA LEU A 335 22.04 -10.03 -3.77
C LEU A 335 22.13 -8.87 -4.77
N VAL A 336 22.65 -7.74 -4.34
CA VAL A 336 22.77 -6.51 -5.13
C VAL A 336 24.09 -6.50 -5.89
N TRP A 337 24.02 -6.39 -7.23
CA TRP A 337 25.18 -6.32 -8.12
C TRP A 337 25.37 -4.88 -8.60
N TYR A 338 26.57 -4.36 -8.45
CA TYR A 338 26.91 -2.98 -8.82
C TYR A 338 28.37 -2.84 -9.20
N GLU A 339 28.67 -1.82 -9.99
CA GLU A 339 30.04 -1.40 -10.25
C GLU A 339 30.46 -0.32 -9.26
N ASP A 340 31.44 -0.61 -8.43
CA ASP A 340 32.03 0.39 -7.55
C ASP A 340 32.83 1.41 -8.38
N ARG A 341 32.46 2.69 -8.27
CA ARG A 341 33.04 3.74 -9.09
C ARG A 341 34.48 4.11 -8.70
N VAL A 342 34.90 3.75 -7.51
CA VAL A 342 36.26 4.01 -7.01
C VAL A 342 37.20 2.90 -7.49
N THR A 343 36.82 1.65 -7.22
CA THR A 343 37.64 0.48 -7.55
C THR A 343 37.49 0.01 -8.99
N LYS A 344 36.40 0.43 -9.70
CA LYS A 344 36.03 -0.04 -11.06
C LYS A 344 35.78 -1.54 -11.14
N LYS A 345 35.47 -2.18 -10.02
CA LYS A 345 35.16 -3.60 -9.95
C LYS A 345 33.66 -3.82 -9.82
N VAL A 346 33.18 -4.90 -10.42
CA VAL A 346 31.84 -5.40 -10.17
C VAL A 346 31.84 -6.10 -8.84
N GLU A 347 30.99 -5.63 -7.95
CA GLU A 347 30.81 -6.18 -6.61
C GLU A 347 29.40 -6.72 -6.43
N LYS A 348 29.24 -7.62 -5.48
CA LYS A 348 27.95 -8.16 -5.06
C LYS A 348 27.85 -8.19 -3.54
N ARG A 349 26.73 -7.72 -3.00
CA ARG A 349 26.50 -7.69 -1.55
C ARG A 349 25.12 -8.23 -1.21
N PRO A 350 25.02 -9.16 -0.25
CA PRO A 350 23.72 -9.64 0.27
C PRO A 350 23.12 -8.62 1.25
N PHE A 351 21.79 -8.53 1.22
CA PHE A 351 21.01 -7.71 2.16
C PHE A 351 19.79 -8.48 2.65
N ASP A 352 19.28 -8.14 3.83
CA ASP A 352 18.02 -8.70 4.31
C ASP A 352 16.82 -8.09 3.58
N LEU A 353 16.91 -6.79 3.24
CA LEU A 353 15.92 -6.06 2.46
C LEU A 353 16.61 -5.20 1.39
N VAL A 354 15.94 -5.07 0.26
CA VAL A 354 16.27 -4.07 -0.76
C VAL A 354 15.04 -3.18 -0.96
N VAL A 355 15.24 -1.88 -0.82
CA VAL A 355 14.23 -0.84 -0.93
C VAL A 355 14.46 -0.05 -2.22
N LEU A 356 13.49 -0.09 -3.11
CA LEU A 356 13.52 0.63 -4.37
C LEU A 356 12.91 2.02 -4.19
N ALA A 357 13.73 3.07 -4.26
CA ALA A 357 13.28 4.47 -4.25
C ALA A 357 12.72 4.81 -5.64
N THR A 358 11.44 4.55 -5.82
CA THR A 358 10.74 4.65 -7.10
C THR A 358 10.48 6.08 -7.54
N ALA A 359 10.32 6.29 -8.85
CA ALA A 359 9.84 7.53 -9.40
C ALA A 359 8.41 7.84 -8.94
N SER A 360 8.10 9.14 -8.87
CA SER A 360 6.72 9.64 -8.80
C SER A 360 6.21 9.89 -10.20
N VAL A 361 5.04 9.37 -10.50
CA VAL A 361 4.37 9.54 -11.79
C VAL A 361 3.03 10.27 -11.59
N PRO A 362 2.44 10.86 -12.64
CA PRO A 362 1.16 11.55 -12.54
C PRO A 362 0.08 10.68 -11.88
N SER A 363 -0.82 11.32 -11.14
CA SER A 363 -1.91 10.63 -10.46
C SER A 363 -2.89 9.99 -11.42
N LYS A 364 -3.43 8.81 -11.07
CA LYS A 364 -4.48 8.15 -11.84
C LYS A 364 -5.69 9.07 -12.03
N GLY A 365 -6.17 9.16 -13.27
CA GLY A 365 -7.35 9.96 -13.61
C GLY A 365 -7.06 11.43 -13.90
N ILE A 366 -5.81 11.91 -13.82
CA ILE A 366 -5.47 13.30 -14.16
C ILE A 366 -5.77 13.62 -15.63
N GLU A 367 -5.56 12.67 -16.54
CA GLU A 367 -5.92 12.81 -17.96
C GLU A 367 -7.43 13.01 -18.13
N LYS A 368 -8.26 12.25 -17.40
CA LYS A 368 -9.71 12.41 -17.41
C LYS A 368 -10.12 13.79 -16.89
N LEU A 369 -9.48 14.28 -15.84
CA LEU A 369 -9.72 15.63 -15.31
C LEU A 369 -9.26 16.70 -16.31
N SER A 370 -8.13 16.52 -16.96
CA SER A 370 -7.64 17.41 -18.03
C SER A 370 -8.65 17.52 -19.17
N GLN A 371 -9.16 16.40 -19.66
CA GLN A 371 -10.18 16.38 -20.71
C GLN A 371 -11.49 17.04 -20.26
N MET A 372 -11.90 16.82 -19.01
CA MET A 372 -13.14 17.36 -18.44
C MET A 372 -13.08 18.87 -18.23
N MET A 373 -11.93 19.39 -17.80
CA MET A 373 -11.76 20.80 -17.41
C MET A 373 -10.99 21.65 -18.44
N GLY A 374 -10.38 21.01 -19.45
CA GLY A 374 -9.67 21.68 -20.54
C GLY A 374 -8.25 22.16 -20.21
N PHE A 375 -7.71 21.92 -19.01
CA PHE A 375 -6.33 22.26 -18.71
C PHE A 375 -5.36 21.30 -19.42
N LYS A 376 -4.15 21.77 -19.70
CA LYS A 376 -3.11 20.98 -20.39
C LYS A 376 -2.23 20.24 -19.38
N LEU A 377 -1.69 19.11 -19.83
CA LEU A 377 -0.63 18.39 -19.16
C LEU A 377 0.71 18.72 -19.83
N ASP A 378 1.80 18.58 -19.08
CA ASP A 378 3.15 18.70 -19.60
C ASP A 378 3.59 17.39 -20.31
N GLU A 379 4.83 17.34 -20.80
CA GLU A 379 5.39 16.16 -21.48
C GLU A 379 5.56 14.94 -20.56
N ALA A 380 5.60 15.16 -19.23
CA ALA A 380 5.66 14.10 -18.22
C ALA A 380 4.26 13.63 -17.77
N GLY A 381 3.19 14.33 -18.19
CA GLY A 381 1.80 14.04 -17.83
C GLY A 381 1.33 14.72 -16.53
N PHE A 382 2.12 15.61 -15.92
CA PHE A 382 1.69 16.44 -14.79
C PHE A 382 0.89 17.67 -15.27
N VAL A 383 0.18 18.32 -14.35
CA VAL A 383 -0.60 19.52 -14.68
C VAL A 383 0.34 20.64 -15.10
N LYS A 384 0.17 21.10 -16.34
CA LYS A 384 0.96 22.21 -16.89
C LYS A 384 0.48 23.54 -16.34
N THR A 385 1.41 24.32 -15.81
CA THR A 385 1.15 25.73 -15.44
C THR A 385 1.28 26.66 -16.66
N ASP A 386 0.69 27.84 -16.60
CA ASP A 386 0.76 28.81 -17.68
C ASP A 386 2.18 29.41 -17.75
N PRO A 387 2.93 29.17 -18.84
CA PRO A 387 4.27 29.71 -18.99
C PRO A 387 4.28 31.26 -19.18
N ALA A 388 3.15 31.88 -19.53
CA ALA A 388 3.06 33.33 -19.65
C ALA A 388 3.00 34.02 -18.28
N SER A 389 2.67 33.28 -17.22
CA SER A 389 2.57 33.81 -15.86
C SER A 389 3.75 33.36 -15.00
N HIS A 390 4.92 33.95 -15.20
CA HIS A 390 6.06 33.73 -14.29
C HIS A 390 5.80 34.17 -12.84
N MET A 391 4.78 35.05 -12.66
CA MET A 391 4.40 35.57 -11.34
C MET A 391 3.36 34.69 -10.63
N ASP A 392 2.68 33.81 -11.36
CA ASP A 392 1.58 32.99 -10.86
C ASP A 392 1.83 31.49 -11.14
N PRO A 393 2.83 30.89 -10.48
CA PRO A 393 3.27 29.52 -10.80
C PRO A 393 2.28 28.42 -10.46
N MET A 394 1.13 28.75 -9.83
CA MET A 394 0.03 27.82 -9.52
C MET A 394 -1.11 27.88 -10.54
N ASP A 395 -1.10 28.86 -11.47
CA ASP A 395 -2.16 29.00 -12.46
C ASP A 395 -2.00 27.92 -13.55
N THR A 396 -3.06 27.20 -13.83
CA THR A 396 -3.08 26.25 -14.96
C THR A 396 -3.35 26.98 -16.27
N THR A 397 -3.37 26.27 -17.38
CA THR A 397 -3.73 26.83 -18.69
C THR A 397 -5.22 27.24 -18.81
N VAL A 398 -6.01 27.04 -17.76
CA VAL A 398 -7.43 27.44 -17.67
C VAL A 398 -7.62 28.37 -16.49
N LYS A 399 -8.14 29.60 -16.77
CA LYS A 399 -8.36 30.61 -15.75
C LYS A 399 -9.33 30.15 -14.66
N GLY A 400 -8.98 30.39 -13.40
CA GLY A 400 -9.76 29.93 -12.24
C GLY A 400 -9.54 28.49 -11.81
N ILE A 401 -8.65 27.77 -12.53
CA ILE A 401 -8.21 26.43 -12.14
C ILE A 401 -6.73 26.51 -11.77
N PHE A 402 -6.41 26.12 -10.55
CA PHE A 402 -5.07 26.17 -9.95
C PHE A 402 -4.56 24.78 -9.67
N VAL A 403 -3.23 24.64 -9.50
CA VAL A 403 -2.58 23.39 -9.15
C VAL A 403 -1.61 23.59 -8.00
N CYS A 404 -1.44 22.59 -7.15
CA CYS A 404 -0.42 22.57 -6.10
C CYS A 404 0.06 21.16 -5.78
N GLY A 405 1.26 21.10 -5.20
CA GLY A 405 1.89 19.86 -4.77
C GLY A 405 2.23 18.93 -5.93
N CYS A 406 2.36 17.66 -5.66
CA CYS A 406 2.81 16.67 -6.65
C CYS A 406 1.88 16.49 -7.86
N ALA A 407 0.75 17.16 -7.91
CA ALA A 407 -0.07 17.25 -9.13
C ALA A 407 0.61 18.08 -10.24
N GLN A 408 1.46 19.05 -9.86
CA GLN A 408 2.26 19.85 -10.79
C GLN A 408 3.58 19.17 -11.18
N GLY A 409 4.13 18.36 -10.29
CA GLY A 409 5.39 17.65 -10.48
C GLY A 409 5.93 17.11 -9.15
N PRO A 410 6.90 16.21 -9.18
CA PRO A 410 7.47 15.66 -7.95
C PRO A 410 8.10 16.75 -7.08
N MET A 411 7.69 16.83 -5.82
CA MET A 411 8.21 17.78 -4.83
C MET A 411 8.09 17.23 -3.41
N ASP A 412 8.77 17.86 -2.47
CA ASP A 412 8.71 17.50 -1.06
C ASP A 412 7.50 18.13 -0.34
N ILE A 413 7.36 17.82 0.95
CA ILE A 413 6.25 18.33 1.77
C ILE A 413 6.32 19.85 1.98
N PRO A 414 7.48 20.45 2.34
CA PRO A 414 7.62 21.89 2.46
C PRO A 414 7.19 22.64 1.20
N ASP A 415 7.65 22.23 0.03
CA ASP A 415 7.29 22.82 -1.25
C ASP A 415 5.80 22.65 -1.54
N SER A 416 5.23 21.47 -1.29
CA SER A 416 3.80 21.21 -1.46
C SER A 416 2.93 22.11 -0.58
N VAL A 417 3.32 22.36 0.67
CA VAL A 417 2.62 23.25 1.61
C VAL A 417 2.71 24.71 1.14
N SER A 418 3.89 25.14 0.69
CA SER A 418 4.09 26.49 0.13
C SER A 418 3.22 26.73 -1.10
N GLN A 419 3.18 25.77 -2.01
CA GLN A 419 2.32 25.84 -3.20
C GLN A 419 0.83 25.82 -2.85
N ALA A 420 0.41 25.00 -1.88
CA ALA A 420 -0.99 24.98 -1.44
C ALA A 420 -1.44 26.33 -0.91
N SER A 421 -0.58 27.01 -0.13
CA SER A 421 -0.83 28.39 0.35
C SER A 421 -0.92 29.40 -0.80
N GLY A 422 -0.03 29.28 -1.78
CA GLY A 422 -0.06 30.12 -2.97
C GLY A 422 -1.32 29.90 -3.82
N ALA A 423 -1.69 28.64 -4.07
CA ALA A 423 -2.90 28.32 -4.83
C ALA A 423 -4.18 28.80 -4.12
N ALA A 424 -4.23 28.70 -2.79
CA ALA A 424 -5.36 29.23 -2.01
C ALA A 424 -5.45 30.76 -2.08
N SER A 425 -4.32 31.47 -2.02
CA SER A 425 -4.25 32.91 -2.18
C SER A 425 -4.74 33.35 -3.56
N ARG A 426 -4.28 32.67 -4.63
CA ARG A 426 -4.71 32.95 -6.00
C ARG A 426 -6.20 32.68 -6.20
N ALA A 427 -6.72 31.57 -5.65
CA ALA A 427 -8.16 31.28 -5.71
C ALA A 427 -8.98 32.38 -5.02
N ALA A 428 -8.55 32.85 -3.85
CA ALA A 428 -9.23 33.92 -3.13
C ALA A 428 -9.23 35.27 -3.91
N GLU A 429 -8.12 35.58 -4.55
CA GLU A 429 -8.02 36.79 -5.43
C GLU A 429 -9.02 36.72 -6.59
N VAL A 430 -9.03 35.57 -7.29
CA VAL A 430 -9.93 35.35 -8.42
C VAL A 430 -11.40 35.38 -8.00
N ILE A 431 -11.75 34.77 -6.88
CA ILE A 431 -13.11 34.81 -6.35
C ILE A 431 -13.55 36.27 -6.06
N ARG A 432 -12.66 37.11 -5.51
CA ARG A 432 -12.99 38.53 -5.27
C ARG A 432 -13.19 39.32 -6.57
N GLN A 433 -12.52 38.90 -7.64
CA GLN A 433 -12.59 39.61 -8.93
C GLN A 433 -13.79 39.19 -9.77
N TYR A 434 -14.23 37.93 -9.68
CA TYR A 434 -15.23 37.33 -10.58
C TYR A 434 -16.45 36.75 -9.85
N GLY A 435 -16.41 36.62 -8.50
CA GLY A 435 -17.46 36.03 -7.65
C GLY A 435 -18.37 37.12 -7.00
#